data_8ed36494726272c05b61a691ca70913f
#
_entry.id   8ed36494726272c05b61a691ca70913f
#
_cell.length_a   1.000
_cell.length_b   1.000
_cell.length_c   1.000
_cell.angle_alpha   90.00
_cell.angle_beta   90.00
_cell.angle_gamma   90.00
#
_symmetry.space_group_name_H-M   'P 1'
#
loop_
_entity.id
_entity.type
_entity.pdbx_description
1 polymer ?
#
loop_
_entity_poly.entity_id
_entity_poly.type
_entity_poly.pdbx_seq_one_letter_code
_entity_poly.pdbx_strand_id
1 'polypeptide(L)'
;ANTFKGSLYQNTLEKFASDVEVIEKVGEGLVEFVEGGLTDGQEVEKVLHRYVDPMLESGADAIVLGCTHYPFLESAIRKIAGDGINIINPAPAIALQTKRLLESIEERKPSSSQYLFYSTGDTSVMHSIVSKIVPSVPDQAFLTVKV
;
A
#
# COMPACT_ATOMS: atom_id res chain seq x y z
N ALA A 1 -13.58 4.48 -1.69
CA ALA A 1 -14.31 5.59 -2.35
C ALA A 1 -14.54 6.80 -1.45
N ASN A 2 -14.61 6.65 -0.13
CA ASN A 2 -14.85 7.79 0.78
C ASN A 2 -13.59 8.60 1.12
N THR A 3 -12.40 8.04 0.93
CA THR A 3 -11.12 8.70 1.26
C THR A 3 -10.94 10.01 0.50
N PHE A 4 -11.25 10.04 -0.78
CA PHE A 4 -11.14 11.25 -1.63
C PHE A 4 -12.07 12.38 -1.22
N LYS A 5 -13.16 12.07 -0.50
CA LYS A 5 -14.13 13.06 0.02
C LYS A 5 -13.77 13.53 1.43
N GLY A 6 -12.79 12.94 2.07
CA GLY A 6 -12.38 13.27 3.42
C GLY A 6 -11.65 14.61 3.49
N SER A 7 -11.94 15.40 4.55
CA SER A 7 -11.31 16.70 4.75
C SER A 7 -9.78 16.64 4.84
N LEU A 8 -9.23 15.59 5.43
CA LEU A 8 -7.79 15.39 5.50
C LEU A 8 -7.16 15.29 4.11
N TYR A 9 -7.79 14.53 3.21
CA TYR A 9 -7.30 14.38 1.84
C TYR A 9 -7.38 15.71 1.08
N GLN A 10 -8.52 16.39 1.13
CA GLN A 10 -8.72 17.67 0.47
C GLN A 10 -7.74 18.73 0.96
N ASN A 11 -7.58 18.86 2.29
CA ASN A 11 -6.62 19.80 2.88
C ASN A 11 -5.16 19.48 2.48
N THR A 12 -4.84 18.19 2.31
CA THR A 12 -3.51 17.76 1.88
C THR A 12 -3.25 18.14 0.42
N LEU A 13 -4.23 17.93 -0.46
CA LEU A 13 -4.13 18.34 -1.86
C LEU A 13 -3.97 19.86 -1.96
N GLU A 14 -4.82 20.62 -1.29
CA GLU A 14 -4.78 22.09 -1.30
C GLU A 14 -3.43 22.63 -0.81
N LYS A 15 -2.85 21.99 0.20
CA LYS A 15 -1.59 22.43 0.81
C LYS A 15 -0.34 22.02 0.01
N PHE A 16 -0.33 20.85 -0.62
CA PHE A 16 0.89 20.25 -1.16
C PHE A 16 0.81 19.92 -2.67
N ALA A 17 -0.36 20.03 -3.28
CA ALA A 17 -0.60 19.68 -4.68
C ALA A 17 -1.54 20.69 -5.38
N SER A 18 -1.51 21.96 -4.97
CA SER A 18 -2.35 23.01 -5.54
C SER A 18 -2.02 23.35 -6.99
N ASP A 19 -0.82 22.99 -7.44
CA ASP A 19 -0.29 23.18 -8.79
C ASP A 19 -0.23 21.89 -9.61
N VAL A 20 -0.83 20.81 -9.09
CA VAL A 20 -0.84 19.48 -9.72
C VAL A 20 -2.26 19.09 -10.08
N GLU A 21 -2.48 18.60 -11.30
CA GLU A 21 -3.73 17.95 -11.67
C GLU A 21 -3.76 16.52 -11.11
N VAL A 22 -4.78 16.20 -10.29
CA VAL A 22 -4.91 14.90 -9.64
C VAL A 22 -6.04 14.10 -10.25
N ILE A 23 -5.72 12.94 -10.82
CA ILE A 23 -6.68 11.99 -11.40
C ILE A 23 -6.93 10.88 -10.37
N GLU A 24 -8.11 10.88 -9.76
CA GLU A 24 -8.49 9.91 -8.74
C GLU A 24 -9.12 8.66 -9.37
N LYS A 25 -8.60 7.49 -9.02
CA LYS A 25 -9.15 6.19 -9.43
C LYS A 25 -9.26 5.25 -8.23
N VAL A 26 -10.41 4.61 -8.10
CA VAL A 26 -10.63 3.52 -7.13
C VAL A 26 -10.30 2.20 -7.82
N GLY A 27 -9.29 1.49 -7.35
CA GLY A 27 -8.84 0.22 -7.93
C GLY A 27 -9.66 -0.96 -7.42
N GLU A 28 -10.91 -1.08 -7.85
CA GLU A 28 -11.79 -2.20 -7.49
C GLU A 28 -11.20 -3.54 -7.98
N GLY A 29 -11.22 -4.56 -7.13
CA GLY A 29 -10.67 -5.89 -7.42
C GLY A 29 -9.16 -6.03 -7.18
N LEU A 30 -8.41 -4.92 -7.01
CA LEU A 30 -6.96 -4.99 -6.83
C LEU A 30 -6.56 -5.50 -5.44
N VAL A 31 -7.32 -5.18 -4.42
CA VAL A 31 -7.08 -5.66 -3.04
C VAL A 31 -7.26 -7.17 -2.99
N GLU A 32 -8.34 -7.68 -3.58
CA GLU A 32 -8.68 -9.09 -3.63
C GLU A 32 -7.60 -9.92 -4.34
N PHE A 33 -7.00 -9.40 -5.39
CA PHE A 33 -5.86 -10.06 -6.03
C PHE A 33 -4.67 -10.18 -5.08
N VAL A 34 -4.29 -9.10 -4.40
CA VAL A 34 -3.16 -9.11 -3.45
C VAL A 34 -3.42 -10.05 -2.29
N GLU A 35 -4.62 -10.02 -1.71
CA GLU A 35 -5.02 -10.93 -0.62
C GLU A 35 -5.06 -12.39 -1.07
N GLY A 36 -5.44 -12.65 -2.33
CA GLY A 36 -5.35 -13.97 -2.97
C GLY A 36 -3.93 -14.39 -3.34
N GLY A 37 -2.92 -13.54 -3.09
CA GLY A 37 -1.52 -13.81 -3.41
C GLY A 37 -1.15 -13.64 -4.88
N LEU A 38 -2.04 -13.03 -5.68
CA LEU A 38 -1.84 -12.75 -7.09
C LEU A 38 -1.36 -11.31 -7.26
N THR A 39 -0.09 -11.11 -7.54
CA THR A 39 0.53 -9.79 -7.68
C THR A 39 1.07 -9.53 -9.08
N ASP A 40 0.99 -10.53 -9.98
CA ASP A 40 1.49 -10.49 -11.35
C ASP A 40 0.66 -11.45 -12.24
N GLY A 41 0.84 -11.38 -13.56
CA GLY A 41 0.22 -12.25 -14.55
C GLY A 41 -0.95 -11.61 -15.28
N GLN A 42 -1.44 -12.32 -16.31
CA GLN A 42 -2.40 -11.76 -17.28
C GLN A 42 -3.72 -11.26 -16.64
N GLU A 43 -4.22 -11.92 -15.62
CA GLU A 43 -5.47 -11.51 -14.95
C GLU A 43 -5.28 -10.20 -14.19
N VAL A 44 -4.17 -10.06 -13.46
CA VAL A 44 -3.80 -8.84 -12.75
C VAL A 44 -3.55 -7.71 -13.74
N GLU A 45 -2.76 -7.94 -14.77
CA GLU A 45 -2.44 -6.97 -15.82
C GLU A 45 -3.72 -6.47 -16.52
N LYS A 46 -4.64 -7.38 -16.88
CA LYS A 46 -5.93 -7.02 -17.48
C LYS A 46 -6.75 -6.05 -16.63
N VAL A 47 -6.72 -6.23 -15.30
CA VAL A 47 -7.45 -5.32 -14.40
C VAL A 47 -6.67 -4.03 -14.21
N LEU A 48 -5.34 -4.08 -14.11
CA LEU A 48 -4.50 -2.88 -14.01
C LEU A 48 -4.63 -1.97 -15.25
N HIS A 49 -4.70 -2.52 -16.45
CA HIS A 49 -4.93 -1.75 -17.67
C HIS A 49 -6.19 -0.87 -17.62
N ARG A 50 -7.27 -1.32 -16.94
CA ARG A 50 -8.49 -0.50 -16.80
C ARG A 50 -8.26 0.79 -16.02
N TYR A 51 -7.25 0.82 -15.16
CA TYR A 51 -6.93 1.96 -14.31
C TYR A 51 -5.75 2.75 -14.85
N VAL A 52 -4.69 2.06 -15.27
CA VAL A 52 -3.43 2.68 -15.68
C VAL A 52 -3.57 3.35 -17.05
N ASP A 53 -4.15 2.66 -18.04
CA ASP A 53 -4.25 3.20 -19.39
C ASP A 53 -4.99 4.56 -19.44
N PRO A 54 -6.17 4.73 -18.81
CA PRO A 54 -6.84 6.04 -18.80
C PRO A 54 -6.08 7.14 -18.08
N MET A 55 -5.24 6.80 -17.09
CA MET A 55 -4.35 7.78 -16.45
C MET A 55 -3.26 8.23 -17.42
N LEU A 56 -2.64 7.31 -18.14
CA LEU A 56 -1.61 7.61 -19.14
C LEU A 56 -2.19 8.40 -20.32
N GLU A 57 -3.36 8.03 -20.81
CA GLU A 57 -4.09 8.74 -21.86
C GLU A 57 -4.43 10.18 -21.45
N SER A 58 -4.65 10.41 -20.15
CA SER A 58 -4.88 11.75 -19.58
C SER A 58 -3.59 12.54 -19.32
N GLY A 59 -2.42 11.97 -19.67
CA GLY A 59 -1.13 12.65 -19.52
C GLY A 59 -0.49 12.55 -18.14
N ALA A 60 -0.90 11.57 -17.31
CA ALA A 60 -0.27 11.38 -16.00
C ALA A 60 1.22 11.05 -16.16
N ASP A 61 2.07 11.76 -15.44
CA ASP A 61 3.53 11.57 -15.34
C ASP A 61 3.94 10.84 -14.05
N ALA A 62 3.00 10.73 -13.11
CA ALA A 62 3.19 10.02 -11.86
C ALA A 62 1.96 9.21 -11.45
N ILE A 63 2.19 8.05 -10.82
CA ILE A 63 1.14 7.20 -10.23
C ILE A 63 1.45 7.03 -8.74
N VAL A 64 0.51 7.47 -7.89
CA VAL A 64 0.63 7.30 -6.42
C VAL A 64 -0.12 6.06 -5.98
N LEU A 65 0.57 5.16 -5.26
CA LEU A 65 -0.01 3.95 -4.69
C LEU A 65 -0.73 4.28 -3.37
N GLY A 66 -1.96 4.78 -3.47
CA GLY A 66 -2.75 5.30 -2.35
C GLY A 66 -3.43 4.24 -1.46
N CYS A 67 -3.07 2.97 -1.58
CA CYS A 67 -3.60 1.87 -0.77
C CYS A 67 -2.44 1.01 -0.28
N THR A 68 -2.53 0.47 0.93
CA THR A 68 -1.49 -0.38 1.54
C THR A 68 -1.24 -1.69 0.77
N HIS A 69 -2.18 -2.13 -0.06
CA HIS A 69 -2.03 -3.31 -0.91
C HIS A 69 -1.32 -3.01 -2.25
N TYR A 70 -1.45 -1.80 -2.78
CA TYR A 70 -0.96 -1.48 -4.13
C TYR A 70 0.58 -1.56 -4.29
N PRO A 71 1.42 -1.36 -3.26
CA PRO A 71 2.85 -1.62 -3.36
C PRO A 71 3.21 -3.04 -3.83
N PHE A 72 2.36 -4.04 -3.55
CA PHE A 72 2.56 -5.41 -4.02
C PHE A 72 2.34 -5.57 -5.54
N LEU A 73 1.63 -4.63 -6.16
CA LEU A 73 1.36 -4.58 -7.59
C LEU A 73 2.33 -3.65 -8.35
N GLU A 74 3.28 -3.01 -7.65
CA GLU A 74 4.18 -1.99 -8.23
C GLU A 74 4.91 -2.51 -9.47
N SER A 75 5.41 -3.75 -9.42
CA SER A 75 6.10 -4.37 -10.56
C SER A 75 5.20 -4.54 -11.78
N ALA A 76 3.95 -4.97 -11.59
CA ALA A 76 2.98 -5.12 -12.67
C ALA A 76 2.54 -3.75 -13.21
N ILE A 77 2.33 -2.76 -12.33
CA ILE A 77 2.03 -1.38 -12.74
C ILE A 77 3.19 -0.80 -13.55
N ARG A 78 4.44 -1.02 -13.13
CA ARG A 78 5.64 -0.57 -13.86
C ARG A 78 5.72 -1.15 -15.27
N LYS A 79 5.39 -2.42 -15.45
CA LYS A 79 5.37 -3.05 -16.78
C LYS A 79 4.39 -2.37 -17.74
N ILE A 80 3.22 -1.94 -17.23
CA ILE A 80 2.18 -1.29 -18.02
C ILE A 80 2.52 0.19 -18.25
N ALA A 81 2.90 0.89 -17.19
CA ALA A 81 3.15 2.33 -17.23
C ALA A 81 4.45 2.70 -17.97
N GLY A 82 5.43 1.79 -17.99
CA GLY A 82 6.75 2.05 -18.57
C GLY A 82 7.66 2.89 -17.66
N ASP A 83 8.91 3.05 -18.12
CA ASP A 83 9.97 3.70 -17.33
C ASP A 83 9.80 5.24 -17.24
N GLY A 84 9.02 5.82 -18.14
CA GLY A 84 8.75 7.27 -18.17
C GLY A 84 7.83 7.75 -17.07
N ILE A 85 7.14 6.86 -16.38
CA ILE A 85 6.17 7.20 -15.32
C ILE A 85 6.79 7.02 -13.94
N ASN A 86 6.67 8.05 -13.11
CA ASN A 86 7.12 7.98 -11.72
C ASN A 86 6.08 7.26 -10.85
N ILE A 87 6.44 6.07 -10.33
CA ILE A 87 5.56 5.35 -9.38
C ILE A 87 5.97 5.73 -7.96
N ILE A 88 5.06 6.38 -7.25
CA ILE A 88 5.25 6.85 -5.88
C ILE A 88 4.67 5.84 -4.90
N ASN A 89 5.56 5.10 -4.25
CA ASN A 89 5.23 4.18 -3.17
C ASN A 89 5.47 4.88 -1.82
N PRO A 90 4.42 5.18 -1.02
CA PRO A 90 4.58 5.89 0.25
C PRO A 90 5.17 5.03 1.39
N ALA A 91 5.19 3.71 1.26
CA ALA A 91 5.59 2.82 2.35
C ALA A 91 7.01 3.08 2.90
N PRO A 92 8.06 3.29 2.08
CA PRO A 92 9.39 3.62 2.59
C PRO A 92 9.43 4.94 3.39
N ALA A 93 8.69 5.95 2.93
CA ALA A 93 8.63 7.25 3.62
C ALA A 93 7.92 7.13 4.97
N ILE A 94 6.83 6.36 5.04
CA ILE A 94 6.11 6.08 6.28
C ILE A 94 7.01 5.31 7.26
N ALA A 95 7.72 4.28 6.80
CA ALA A 95 8.64 3.51 7.63
C ALA A 95 9.78 4.39 8.19
N LEU A 96 10.35 5.26 7.36
CA LEU A 96 11.38 6.19 7.79
C LEU A 96 10.86 7.19 8.84
N GLN A 97 9.67 7.72 8.65
CA GLN A 97 9.05 8.62 9.62
C GLN A 97 8.75 7.92 10.94
N THR A 98 8.25 6.68 10.88
CA THR A 98 8.03 5.85 12.08
C THR A 98 9.33 5.64 12.84
N LYS A 99 10.41 5.31 12.12
CA LYS A 99 11.75 5.18 12.72
C LYS A 99 12.20 6.46 13.42
N ARG A 100 12.09 7.61 12.75
CA ARG A 100 12.47 8.92 13.34
C ARG A 100 11.68 9.22 14.60
N LEU A 101 10.37 8.95 14.61
CA LEU A 101 9.54 9.16 15.81
C LEU A 101 9.94 8.24 16.95
N LEU A 102 10.24 6.96 16.67
CA LEU A 102 10.71 6.02 17.69
C LEU A 102 12.07 6.43 18.26
N GLU A 103 12.99 6.93 17.44
CA GLU A 103 14.30 7.44 17.89
C GLU A 103 14.18 8.70 18.79
N SER A 104 13.12 9.49 18.63
CA SER A 104 12.82 10.66 19.47
C SER A 104 12.22 10.33 20.82
N ILE A 105 11.70 9.11 21.00
CA ILE A 105 11.13 8.62 22.26
C ILE A 105 12.28 7.96 23.05
N GLU A 106 12.79 8.63 24.08
CA GLU A 106 13.92 8.18 24.90
C GLU A 106 13.68 6.88 25.69
N GLU A 107 12.57 6.19 25.51
CA GLU A 107 12.22 5.02 26.29
C GLU A 107 12.47 3.70 25.57
N ARG A 108 13.33 2.88 26.23
CA ARG A 108 13.48 1.44 26.10
C ARG A 108 14.05 0.94 24.76
N LYS A 109 15.33 0.62 24.81
CA LYS A 109 15.86 -0.45 23.95
C LYS A 109 15.32 -1.76 24.51
N PRO A 110 14.33 -2.41 23.89
CA PRO A 110 13.86 -3.70 24.36
C PRO A 110 15.02 -4.71 24.26
N SER A 111 15.20 -5.53 25.26
CA SER A 111 16.19 -6.61 25.24
C SER A 111 15.86 -7.70 24.20
N SER A 112 14.61 -7.73 23.72
CA SER A 112 14.12 -8.60 22.65
C SER A 112 12.99 -7.92 21.89
N SER A 113 12.93 -8.11 20.57
CA SER A 113 11.80 -7.69 19.74
C SER A 113 10.82 -8.83 19.59
N GLN A 114 9.52 -8.54 19.78
CA GLN A 114 8.44 -9.47 19.58
C GLN A 114 7.45 -8.89 18.58
N TYR A 115 7.02 -9.68 17.61
CA TYR A 115 5.96 -9.35 16.68
C TYR A 115 4.65 -9.98 17.15
N LEU A 116 3.58 -9.20 17.21
CA LEU A 116 2.22 -9.67 17.48
C LEU A 116 1.28 -9.03 16.46
N PHE A 117 0.53 -9.85 15.76
CA PHE A 117 -0.42 -9.45 14.73
C PHE A 117 -1.82 -9.85 15.15
N TYR A 118 -2.72 -8.88 15.23
CA TYR A 118 -4.10 -9.07 15.65
C TYR A 118 -5.06 -8.81 14.50
N SER A 119 -6.07 -9.69 14.37
CA SER A 119 -7.17 -9.51 13.42
C SER A 119 -8.50 -9.76 14.13
N THR A 120 -9.55 -9.04 13.73
CA THR A 120 -10.93 -9.31 14.13
C THR A 120 -11.59 -10.39 13.29
N GLY A 121 -10.95 -10.79 12.19
CA GLY A 121 -11.38 -11.86 11.28
C GLY A 121 -10.40 -13.03 11.25
N ASP A 122 -10.44 -13.81 10.17
CA ASP A 122 -9.48 -14.87 9.91
C ASP A 122 -8.07 -14.30 9.74
N THR A 123 -7.10 -14.91 10.38
CA THR A 123 -5.69 -14.52 10.32
C THR A 123 -4.93 -15.11 9.14
N SER A 124 -5.53 -16.02 8.37
CA SER A 124 -4.84 -16.77 7.30
C SER A 124 -4.27 -15.88 6.20
N VAL A 125 -5.04 -14.89 5.74
CA VAL A 125 -4.60 -13.93 4.72
C VAL A 125 -3.44 -13.08 5.26
N MET A 126 -3.59 -12.52 6.45
CA MET A 126 -2.55 -11.73 7.11
C MET A 126 -1.27 -12.56 7.32
N HIS A 127 -1.40 -13.80 7.80
CA HIS A 127 -0.29 -14.74 7.96
C HIS A 127 0.42 -14.99 6.62
N SER A 128 -0.32 -15.30 5.56
CA SER A 128 0.25 -15.55 4.22
C SER A 128 1.05 -14.35 3.70
N ILE A 129 0.57 -13.13 3.89
CA ILE A 129 1.26 -11.91 3.43
C ILE A 129 2.47 -11.60 4.30
N VAL A 130 2.30 -11.58 5.63
CA VAL A 130 3.38 -11.22 6.58
C VAL A 130 4.53 -12.20 6.49
N SER A 131 4.27 -13.49 6.36
CA SER A 131 5.32 -14.53 6.26
C SER A 131 6.19 -14.38 5.00
N LYS A 132 5.65 -13.78 3.93
CA LYS A 132 6.42 -13.44 2.72
C LYS A 132 7.33 -12.22 2.93
N ILE A 133 6.88 -11.25 3.73
CA ILE A 133 7.60 -9.98 3.97
C ILE A 133 8.64 -10.15 5.09
N VAL A 134 8.26 -10.85 6.16
CA VAL A 134 9.08 -11.09 7.35
C VAL A 134 9.08 -12.57 7.69
N PRO A 135 9.88 -13.39 6.99
CA PRO A 135 9.88 -14.86 7.14
C PRO A 135 10.24 -15.36 8.55
N SER A 136 10.81 -14.51 9.39
CA SER A 136 11.21 -14.84 10.76
C SER A 136 10.08 -14.73 11.79
N VAL A 137 8.88 -14.30 11.39
CA VAL A 137 7.73 -14.20 12.30
C VAL A 137 7.17 -15.61 12.57
N PRO A 138 7.07 -16.03 13.84
CA PRO A 138 6.55 -17.34 14.18
C PRO A 138 5.02 -17.39 14.07
N ASP A 139 4.44 -18.54 13.75
CA ASP A 139 3.00 -18.74 13.55
C ASP A 139 2.14 -18.29 14.75
N GLN A 140 2.65 -18.47 15.96
CA GLN A 140 1.97 -18.05 17.19
C GLN A 140 1.87 -16.53 17.37
N ALA A 141 2.51 -15.75 16.50
CA ALA A 141 2.39 -14.30 16.52
C ALA A 141 1.06 -13.78 15.95
N PHE A 142 0.28 -14.64 15.28
CA PHE A 142 -0.99 -14.27 14.62
C PHE A 142 -2.18 -14.65 15.50
N LEU A 143 -2.94 -13.66 15.94
CA LEU A 143 -3.99 -13.80 16.94
C LEU A 143 -5.31 -13.22 16.45
N THR A 144 -6.40 -14.00 16.60
CA THR A 144 -7.75 -13.48 16.39
C THR A 144 -8.27 -12.86 17.69
N VAL A 145 -8.79 -11.64 17.61
CA VAL A 145 -9.41 -10.93 18.74
C VAL A 145 -10.89 -10.66 18.45
N LYS A 146 -11.71 -10.72 19.47
CA LYS A 146 -13.10 -10.30 19.41
C LYS A 146 -13.20 -8.86 19.89
N VAL A 147 -13.88 -8.01 19.12
CA VAL A 147 -14.22 -6.64 19.47
C VAL A 147 -15.67 -6.60 19.88
#